data_0985632bf6546cecfee43fa3049e0ed5
#
_entry.id   0985632bf6546cecfee43fa3049e0ed5
#
_cell.length_a   1.000
_cell.length_b   1.000
_cell.length_c   1.000
_cell.angle_alpha   90.00
_cell.angle_beta   90.00
_cell.angle_gamma   90.00
#
_symmetry.space_group_name_H-M   'P 1'
#
loop_
_entity.id
_entity.type
_entity.pdbx_description
1 polymer ?
#
loop_
_entity_poly.entity_id
_entity_poly.type
_entity_poly.pdbx_seq_one_letter_code
_entity_poly.pdbx_strand_id
1 'polypeptide(L)'
;MPLMSTYARLPVAFARGEGVWLYDTKGRRYLDALAGIAVCGLGHSHPAVTRALQTQAGQLLHTSNLYHIPAQEKLSDTLCTISGMDAAFFCNSGAETNEAAIKIARLHGHGKGIAEPRILVFSNAFHGRTLATLTATGNFRIQEGFSPLLPGFVRAPYGDLSTVRALVQANPGICAILAEPLQGEGGVRPAPEGFLTGLREVCDAHGLLLMLDEVQTGIGRTGAFFAYQQIPGLRPDVLSLAKGLGNGVPIGAMLAGQSTAALFGPGKHGTTFGGGPLVCAAAQAVLDTMQQEDLPAHAGRMGALLRQRLQKRLGGHPEVLEIRGMGLMVGIELAHKPERLVERALEAGLLINVTAEKVIRLLPPLILQEAEIDLLVAGLASLLESAS
;
A
#
# COMPACT_ATOMS: atom_id res chain seq x y z
N MET A 1 -18.34 -19.69 15.92
CA MET A 1 -18.33 -19.57 14.44
C MET A 1 -17.18 -20.42 13.89
N PRO A 2 -17.34 -21.12 12.75
CA PRO A 2 -16.29 -22.01 12.20
C PRO A 2 -15.14 -21.26 11.50
N LEU A 3 -14.96 -19.96 11.77
CA LEU A 3 -13.86 -19.16 11.23
C LEU A 3 -12.66 -19.22 12.18
N MET A 4 -11.44 -19.37 11.61
CA MET A 4 -10.20 -19.29 12.38
C MET A 4 -10.07 -17.92 13.04
N SER A 5 -9.60 -17.87 14.29
CA SER A 5 -9.45 -16.66 15.09
C SER A 5 -8.16 -15.88 14.75
N THR A 6 -7.93 -15.64 13.45
CA THR A 6 -6.74 -14.90 12.97
C THR A 6 -6.86 -13.39 13.13
N TYR A 7 -8.05 -12.88 13.45
CA TYR A 7 -8.34 -11.45 13.63
C TYR A 7 -9.09 -11.19 14.93
N ALA A 8 -8.71 -10.15 15.65
CA ALA A 8 -9.50 -9.56 16.74
C ALA A 8 -10.60 -8.66 16.12
N ARG A 9 -11.79 -9.23 15.89
CA ARG A 9 -12.89 -8.53 15.24
C ARG A 9 -13.60 -7.59 16.19
N LEU A 10 -13.85 -6.36 15.76
CA LEU A 10 -14.75 -5.43 16.44
C LEU A 10 -16.20 -5.93 16.36
N PRO A 11 -17.05 -5.63 17.37
CA PRO A 11 -18.42 -6.14 17.46
C PRO A 11 -19.41 -5.37 16.56
N VAL A 12 -19.09 -5.26 15.26
CA VAL A 12 -19.91 -4.61 14.25
C VAL A 12 -19.94 -5.45 12.97
N ALA A 13 -21.07 -5.46 12.27
CA ALA A 13 -21.21 -6.06 10.94
C ALA A 13 -21.78 -4.99 9.99
N PHE A 14 -21.07 -4.71 8.91
CA PHE A 14 -21.51 -3.76 7.89
C PHE A 14 -22.35 -4.48 6.82
N ALA A 15 -23.47 -3.87 6.45
CA ALA A 15 -24.40 -4.39 5.43
C ALA A 15 -24.33 -3.60 4.13
N ARG A 16 -23.94 -2.32 4.17
CA ARG A 16 -23.94 -1.41 3.03
C ARG A 16 -22.82 -0.36 3.19
N GLY A 17 -22.31 0.12 2.05
CA GLY A 17 -21.39 1.24 1.99
C GLY A 17 -21.77 2.20 0.86
N GLU A 18 -21.51 3.51 1.05
CA GLU A 18 -21.76 4.55 0.05
C GLU A 18 -20.80 5.72 0.26
N GLY A 19 -20.01 6.05 -0.74
CA GLY A 19 -18.99 7.08 -0.63
C GLY A 19 -18.01 6.82 0.52
N VAL A 20 -17.89 7.74 1.44
CA VAL A 20 -17.01 7.63 2.63
C VAL A 20 -17.70 6.97 3.83
N TRP A 21 -18.92 6.46 3.66
CA TRP A 21 -19.75 5.97 4.76
C TRP A 21 -19.98 4.46 4.67
N LEU A 22 -19.89 3.79 5.82
CA LEU A 22 -20.35 2.42 6.02
C LEU A 22 -21.59 2.41 6.92
N TYR A 23 -22.48 1.46 6.68
CA TYR A 23 -23.71 1.26 7.44
C TYR A 23 -23.77 -0.15 8.00
N ASP A 24 -24.01 -0.27 9.30
CA ASP A 24 -24.14 -1.56 9.94
C ASP A 24 -25.52 -2.21 9.65
N THR A 25 -25.70 -3.44 10.13
CA THR A 25 -26.95 -4.21 9.98
C THR A 25 -28.16 -3.58 10.71
N LYS A 26 -27.94 -2.58 11.56
CA LYS A 26 -28.97 -1.81 12.26
C LYS A 26 -29.23 -0.45 11.61
N GLY A 27 -28.55 -0.14 10.51
CA GLY A 27 -28.66 1.12 9.76
C GLY A 27 -27.86 2.29 10.34
N ARG A 28 -27.07 2.09 11.38
CA ARG A 28 -26.18 3.13 11.89
C ARG A 28 -25.03 3.36 10.91
N ARG A 29 -24.73 4.63 10.65
CA ARG A 29 -23.64 5.04 9.74
C ARG A 29 -22.35 5.30 10.49
N TYR A 30 -21.23 5.05 9.80
CA TYR A 30 -19.87 5.25 10.29
C TYR A 30 -19.04 5.97 9.23
N LEU A 31 -18.32 7.03 9.62
CA LEU A 31 -17.34 7.67 8.75
C LEU A 31 -16.11 6.76 8.65
N ASP A 32 -15.82 6.31 7.45
CA ASP A 32 -14.70 5.39 7.20
C ASP A 32 -13.40 6.16 6.96
N ALA A 33 -12.60 6.34 8.01
CA ALA A 33 -11.27 6.91 7.90
C ALA A 33 -10.17 5.85 7.72
N LEU A 34 -10.53 4.62 7.30
CA LEU A 34 -9.61 3.51 7.06
C LEU A 34 -9.68 2.94 5.64
N ALA A 35 -10.85 3.01 5.00
CA ALA A 35 -11.12 2.52 3.64
C ALA A 35 -10.66 1.07 3.42
N GLY A 36 -10.86 0.16 4.40
CA GLY A 36 -10.38 -1.21 4.31
C GLY A 36 -8.84 -1.33 4.32
N ILE A 37 -8.16 -0.40 4.95
CA ILE A 37 -6.69 -0.23 4.97
C ILE A 37 -6.18 0.22 3.59
N ALA A 38 -6.62 1.41 3.16
CA ALA A 38 -6.31 2.04 1.87
C ALA A 38 -6.77 1.24 0.62
N VAL A 39 -7.81 0.44 0.74
CA VAL A 39 -8.34 -0.38 -0.36
C VAL A 39 -9.42 0.38 -1.14
N CYS A 40 -10.45 0.89 -0.46
CA CYS A 40 -11.58 1.56 -1.12
C CYS A 40 -11.26 3.04 -1.38
N GLY A 41 -10.33 3.30 -2.31
CA GLY A 41 -9.87 4.66 -2.64
C GLY A 41 -10.99 5.55 -3.20
N LEU A 42 -11.85 5.01 -4.06
CA LEU A 42 -13.02 5.70 -4.61
C LEU A 42 -14.23 5.68 -3.67
N GLY A 43 -14.04 5.23 -2.41
CA GLY A 43 -15.13 4.99 -1.50
C GLY A 43 -15.90 3.70 -1.81
N HIS A 44 -16.99 3.51 -1.06
CA HIS A 44 -17.81 2.32 -1.12
C HIS A 44 -18.85 2.43 -2.24
N SER A 45 -19.10 1.30 -2.92
CA SER A 45 -20.12 1.16 -3.98
C SER A 45 -20.01 2.21 -5.09
N HIS A 46 -18.78 2.58 -5.48
CA HIS A 46 -18.57 3.60 -6.52
C HIS A 46 -19.26 3.20 -7.84
N PRO A 47 -20.09 4.07 -8.43
CA PRO A 47 -20.93 3.74 -9.59
C PRO A 47 -20.16 3.21 -10.80
N ALA A 48 -18.98 3.78 -11.12
CA ALA A 48 -18.17 3.34 -12.24
C ALA A 48 -17.64 1.92 -12.05
N VAL A 49 -17.11 1.61 -10.86
CA VAL A 49 -16.58 0.28 -10.53
C VAL A 49 -17.74 -0.75 -10.49
N THR A 50 -18.87 -0.39 -9.88
CA THR A 50 -20.06 -1.26 -9.82
C THR A 50 -20.56 -1.61 -11.21
N ARG A 51 -20.69 -0.62 -12.12
CA ARG A 51 -21.10 -0.87 -13.51
C ARG A 51 -20.10 -1.75 -14.27
N ALA A 52 -18.79 -1.49 -14.11
CA ALA A 52 -17.75 -2.28 -14.76
C ALA A 52 -17.83 -3.77 -14.33
N LEU A 53 -18.00 -4.01 -13.04
CA LEU A 53 -18.18 -5.37 -12.48
C LEU A 53 -19.44 -6.04 -13.01
N GLN A 54 -20.60 -5.36 -12.98
CA GLN A 54 -21.87 -5.88 -13.46
C GLN A 54 -21.82 -6.24 -14.95
N THR A 55 -21.24 -5.36 -15.77
CA THR A 55 -21.10 -5.58 -17.21
C THR A 55 -20.18 -6.77 -17.49
N GLN A 56 -18.99 -6.77 -16.89
CA GLN A 56 -18.00 -7.82 -17.15
C GLN A 56 -18.42 -9.17 -16.58
N ALA A 57 -19.12 -9.21 -15.44
CA ALA A 57 -19.64 -10.44 -14.87
C ALA A 57 -20.66 -11.12 -15.77
N GLY A 58 -21.43 -10.35 -16.56
CA GLY A 58 -22.37 -10.87 -17.56
C GLY A 58 -21.73 -11.35 -18.85
N GLN A 59 -20.43 -11.09 -19.08
CA GLN A 59 -19.73 -11.45 -20.31
C GLN A 59 -18.78 -12.64 -20.10
N LEU A 60 -17.79 -12.47 -19.23
CA LEU A 60 -16.71 -13.45 -19.04
C LEU A 60 -15.99 -13.21 -17.74
N LEU A 61 -15.89 -14.24 -16.89
CA LEU A 61 -15.21 -14.16 -15.60
C LEU A 61 -13.74 -14.58 -15.66
N HIS A 62 -13.42 -15.65 -16.40
CA HIS A 62 -12.10 -16.27 -16.40
C HIS A 62 -11.84 -17.06 -17.68
N THR A 63 -10.58 -17.01 -18.16
CA THR A 63 -10.12 -17.79 -19.33
C THR A 63 -8.79 -18.49 -19.13
N SER A 64 -8.04 -18.22 -18.07
CA SER A 64 -6.62 -18.54 -17.92
C SER A 64 -5.67 -17.58 -18.70
N ASN A 65 -4.50 -17.35 -18.14
CA ASN A 65 -3.40 -16.60 -18.76
C ASN A 65 -2.69 -17.37 -19.91
N LEU A 66 -3.24 -18.51 -20.33
CA LEU A 66 -2.83 -19.19 -21.55
C LEU A 66 -3.36 -18.51 -22.81
N TYR A 67 -4.32 -17.60 -22.68
CA TYR A 67 -4.94 -16.86 -23.76
C TYR A 67 -4.77 -15.37 -23.57
N HIS A 68 -4.89 -14.59 -24.64
CA HIS A 68 -4.96 -13.15 -24.58
C HIS A 68 -6.21 -12.69 -23.83
N ILE A 69 -6.07 -11.73 -22.94
CA ILE A 69 -7.15 -11.13 -22.16
C ILE A 69 -7.16 -9.62 -22.48
N PRO A 70 -8.03 -9.13 -23.39
CA PRO A 70 -8.01 -7.73 -23.82
C PRO A 70 -8.13 -6.72 -22.67
N ALA A 71 -8.93 -7.03 -21.63
CA ALA A 71 -9.04 -6.17 -20.46
C ALA A 71 -7.72 -6.08 -19.67
N GLN A 72 -6.94 -7.16 -19.63
CA GLN A 72 -5.63 -7.20 -18.98
C GLN A 72 -4.61 -6.38 -19.76
N GLU A 73 -4.58 -6.53 -21.09
CA GLU A 73 -3.69 -5.80 -21.98
C GLU A 73 -3.95 -4.28 -21.87
N LYS A 74 -5.23 -3.87 -21.94
CA LYS A 74 -5.62 -2.47 -21.75
C LYS A 74 -5.19 -1.91 -20.42
N LEU A 75 -5.39 -2.66 -19.31
CA LEU A 75 -4.99 -2.25 -17.98
C LEU A 75 -3.46 -2.13 -17.86
N SER A 76 -2.72 -3.05 -18.50
CA SER A 76 -1.26 -2.99 -18.58
C SER A 76 -0.78 -1.72 -19.25
N ASP A 77 -1.33 -1.41 -20.43
CA ASP A 77 -0.99 -0.20 -21.20
C ASP A 77 -1.26 1.07 -20.37
N THR A 78 -2.41 1.11 -19.67
CA THR A 78 -2.77 2.25 -18.81
C THR A 78 -1.78 2.41 -17.66
N LEU A 79 -1.47 1.32 -16.94
CA LEU A 79 -0.52 1.36 -15.82
C LEU A 79 0.89 1.71 -16.27
N CYS A 80 1.37 1.15 -17.38
CA CYS A 80 2.67 1.46 -17.94
C CYS A 80 2.77 2.93 -18.37
N THR A 81 1.73 3.46 -19.01
CA THR A 81 1.66 4.88 -19.40
C THR A 81 1.73 5.82 -18.18
N ILE A 82 0.96 5.53 -17.13
CA ILE A 82 0.92 6.39 -15.92
C ILE A 82 2.22 6.30 -15.12
N SER A 83 2.82 5.12 -15.07
CA SER A 83 4.03 4.87 -14.26
C SER A 83 5.34 5.13 -15.00
N GLY A 84 5.34 5.15 -16.32
CA GLY A 84 6.57 5.15 -17.12
C GLY A 84 7.34 3.83 -17.06
N MET A 85 6.71 2.74 -16.61
CA MET A 85 7.21 1.38 -16.70
C MET A 85 6.88 0.75 -18.04
N ASP A 86 7.50 -0.40 -18.35
CA ASP A 86 7.40 -1.01 -19.68
C ASP A 86 6.54 -2.28 -19.72
N ALA A 87 6.34 -2.93 -18.60
CA ALA A 87 5.55 -4.17 -18.53
C ALA A 87 4.89 -4.38 -17.17
N ALA A 88 3.77 -5.11 -17.16
CA ALA A 88 3.03 -5.48 -15.97
C ALA A 88 2.86 -7.00 -15.85
N PHE A 89 3.01 -7.53 -14.65
CA PHE A 89 2.55 -8.87 -14.25
C PHE A 89 1.40 -8.70 -13.25
N PHE A 90 0.26 -9.34 -13.52
CA PHE A 90 -0.92 -9.26 -12.65
C PHE A 90 -1.04 -10.48 -11.74
N CYS A 91 -1.50 -10.25 -10.53
CA CYS A 91 -1.79 -11.26 -9.50
C CYS A 91 -3.01 -10.82 -8.66
N ASN A 92 -3.21 -11.37 -7.46
CA ASN A 92 -4.44 -11.15 -6.69
C ASN A 92 -4.24 -10.30 -5.43
N SER A 93 -3.01 -10.04 -5.03
CA SER A 93 -2.71 -9.36 -3.77
C SER A 93 -1.35 -8.67 -3.77
N GLY A 94 -1.15 -7.73 -2.81
CA GLY A 94 0.15 -7.10 -2.60
C GLY A 94 1.25 -8.08 -2.16
N ALA A 95 0.88 -9.15 -1.43
CA ALA A 95 1.85 -10.19 -1.08
C ALA A 95 2.36 -10.92 -2.33
N GLU A 96 1.48 -11.25 -3.28
CA GLU A 96 1.87 -11.89 -4.54
C GLU A 96 2.71 -10.97 -5.44
N THR A 97 2.43 -9.65 -5.45
CA THR A 97 3.28 -8.68 -6.19
C THR A 97 4.68 -8.63 -5.61
N ASN A 98 4.81 -8.62 -4.30
CA ASN A 98 6.11 -8.62 -3.63
C ASN A 98 6.83 -9.98 -3.77
N GLU A 99 6.11 -11.11 -3.81
CA GLU A 99 6.70 -12.42 -4.17
C GLU A 99 7.28 -12.38 -5.60
N ALA A 100 6.57 -11.78 -6.56
CA ALA A 100 7.08 -11.60 -7.92
C ALA A 100 8.32 -10.68 -7.93
N ALA A 101 8.31 -9.57 -7.18
CA ALA A 101 9.45 -8.67 -7.03
C ALA A 101 10.67 -9.37 -6.39
N ILE A 102 10.46 -10.19 -5.36
CA ILE A 102 11.53 -11.01 -4.74
C ILE A 102 12.11 -12.01 -5.74
N LYS A 103 11.24 -12.69 -6.52
CA LYS A 103 11.68 -13.67 -7.52
C LYS A 103 12.47 -13.02 -8.65
N ILE A 104 12.02 -11.85 -9.17
CA ILE A 104 12.72 -11.17 -10.25
C ILE A 104 14.06 -10.61 -9.78
N ALA A 105 14.16 -10.14 -8.52
CA ALA A 105 15.43 -9.74 -7.91
C ALA A 105 16.43 -10.90 -7.82
N ARG A 106 15.99 -12.10 -7.47
CA ARG A 106 16.84 -13.30 -7.47
C ARG A 106 17.32 -13.66 -8.87
N LEU A 107 16.45 -13.59 -9.89
CA LEU A 107 16.86 -13.81 -11.28
C LEU A 107 17.90 -12.78 -11.72
N HIS A 108 17.72 -11.49 -11.36
CA HIS A 108 18.71 -10.45 -11.61
C HIS A 108 20.07 -10.80 -10.98
N GLY A 109 20.07 -11.18 -9.69
CA GLY A 109 21.28 -11.57 -8.99
C GLY A 109 21.99 -12.78 -9.64
N HIS A 110 21.24 -13.83 -9.98
CA HIS A 110 21.80 -14.98 -10.69
C HIS A 110 22.33 -14.61 -12.09
N GLY A 111 21.65 -13.73 -12.81
CA GLY A 111 22.13 -13.18 -14.09
C GLY A 111 23.45 -12.42 -13.99
N LYS A 112 23.76 -11.88 -12.81
CA LYS A 112 25.05 -11.26 -12.47
C LYS A 112 26.10 -12.24 -11.91
N GLY A 113 25.82 -13.55 -11.88
CA GLY A 113 26.70 -14.57 -11.35
C GLY A 113 26.73 -14.68 -9.81
N ILE A 114 25.79 -14.05 -9.11
CA ILE A 114 25.67 -14.15 -7.65
C ILE A 114 25.04 -15.50 -7.30
N ALA A 115 25.77 -16.36 -6.61
CA ALA A 115 25.29 -17.69 -6.23
C ALA A 115 24.13 -17.62 -5.21
N GLU A 116 24.22 -16.71 -4.24
CA GLU A 116 23.22 -16.50 -3.20
C GLU A 116 22.71 -15.05 -3.23
N PRO A 117 21.78 -14.70 -4.14
CA PRO A 117 21.24 -13.36 -4.24
C PRO A 117 20.53 -12.94 -2.96
N ARG A 118 20.82 -11.73 -2.47
CA ARG A 118 20.24 -11.15 -1.27
C ARG A 118 19.51 -9.87 -1.61
N ILE A 119 18.44 -9.59 -0.86
CA ILE A 119 17.64 -8.37 -0.98
C ILE A 119 17.79 -7.57 0.31
N LEU A 120 18.14 -6.30 0.20
CA LEU A 120 18.15 -5.40 1.34
C LEU A 120 16.73 -4.90 1.58
N VAL A 121 16.27 -5.02 2.83
CA VAL A 121 14.95 -4.63 3.33
C VAL A 121 15.08 -3.79 4.59
N PHE A 122 13.99 -3.20 5.08
CA PHE A 122 14.05 -2.25 6.19
C PHE A 122 13.33 -2.72 7.44
N SER A 123 13.81 -2.25 8.60
CA SER A 123 13.10 -2.40 9.87
C SER A 123 11.74 -1.72 9.80
N ASN A 124 10.74 -2.28 10.49
CA ASN A 124 9.34 -1.82 10.51
C ASN A 124 8.61 -1.84 9.15
N ALA A 125 9.23 -2.34 8.07
CA ALA A 125 8.55 -2.53 6.79
C ALA A 125 7.46 -3.61 6.89
N PHE A 126 6.47 -3.54 5.99
CA PHE A 126 5.45 -4.57 5.81
C PHE A 126 5.26 -4.88 4.33
N HIS A 127 5.59 -6.13 3.94
CA HIS A 127 5.53 -6.55 2.53
C HIS A 127 4.56 -7.71 2.28
N GLY A 128 3.95 -8.30 3.30
CA GLY A 128 2.97 -9.38 3.18
C GLY A 128 3.08 -10.47 4.24
N ARG A 129 2.31 -11.54 4.04
CA ARG A 129 2.17 -12.66 5.00
C ARG A 129 2.55 -14.03 4.40
N THR A 130 3.01 -14.12 3.16
CA THR A 130 3.63 -15.32 2.60
C THR A 130 5.05 -15.48 3.16
N LEU A 131 5.65 -16.66 3.11
CA LEU A 131 6.93 -16.89 3.81
C LEU A 131 8.05 -15.95 3.35
N ALA A 132 8.17 -15.63 2.05
CA ALA A 132 9.19 -14.69 1.59
C ALA A 132 8.87 -13.25 1.99
N THR A 133 7.63 -12.80 1.78
CA THR A 133 7.23 -11.45 2.16
C THR A 133 7.18 -11.25 3.68
N LEU A 134 6.87 -12.29 4.45
CA LEU A 134 6.96 -12.31 5.91
C LEU A 134 8.42 -12.12 6.36
N THR A 135 9.36 -12.79 5.70
CA THR A 135 10.80 -12.62 5.99
C THR A 135 11.28 -11.21 5.66
N ALA A 136 10.82 -10.65 4.52
CA ALA A 136 11.13 -9.27 4.12
C ALA A 136 10.54 -8.24 5.09
N THR A 137 9.40 -8.53 5.70
CA THR A 137 8.70 -7.66 6.66
C THR A 137 9.54 -7.43 7.91
N GLY A 138 9.64 -6.17 8.36
CA GLY A 138 10.50 -5.74 9.47
C GLY A 138 9.88 -5.81 10.86
N ASN A 139 8.75 -6.48 11.03
CA ASN A 139 8.06 -6.67 12.30
C ASN A 139 8.28 -8.09 12.82
N PHE A 140 9.14 -8.26 13.81
CA PHE A 140 9.49 -9.57 14.36
C PHE A 140 8.33 -10.29 15.06
N ARG A 141 7.35 -9.56 15.60
CA ARG A 141 6.20 -10.18 16.27
C ARG A 141 5.36 -11.04 15.31
N ILE A 142 5.22 -10.62 14.07
CA ILE A 142 4.45 -11.39 13.09
C ILE A 142 5.23 -12.55 12.47
N GLN A 143 6.54 -12.62 12.72
CA GLN A 143 7.41 -13.72 12.31
C GLN A 143 7.49 -14.85 13.36
N GLU A 144 7.06 -14.55 14.58
CA GLU A 144 7.09 -15.50 15.70
C GLU A 144 6.32 -16.79 15.37
N GLY A 145 6.96 -17.92 15.59
CA GLY A 145 6.38 -19.25 15.30
C GLY A 145 6.51 -19.74 13.86
N PHE A 146 7.04 -18.93 12.92
CA PHE A 146 7.18 -19.29 11.50
C PHE A 146 8.63 -19.62 11.06
N SER A 147 9.53 -19.77 12.01
CA SER A 147 10.91 -20.20 11.71
C SER A 147 10.96 -21.67 11.21
N PRO A 148 11.91 -22.02 10.30
CA PRO A 148 12.96 -21.16 9.76
C PRO A 148 12.43 -20.19 8.69
N LEU A 149 12.85 -18.93 8.78
CA LEU A 149 12.52 -17.93 7.77
C LEU A 149 13.35 -18.15 6.50
N LEU A 150 12.86 -17.61 5.38
CA LEU A 150 13.55 -17.76 4.09
C LEU A 150 14.88 -16.98 4.09
N PRO A 151 16.02 -17.62 3.73
CA PRO A 151 17.30 -16.92 3.61
C PRO A 151 17.34 -15.95 2.42
N GLY A 152 18.33 -15.02 2.43
CA GLY A 152 18.56 -14.09 1.34
C GLY A 152 18.00 -12.70 1.58
N PHE A 153 17.84 -12.29 2.83
CA PHE A 153 17.45 -10.92 3.20
C PHE A 153 18.49 -10.31 4.15
N VAL A 154 18.82 -9.04 3.89
CA VAL A 154 19.68 -8.19 4.73
C VAL A 154 18.85 -7.02 5.20
N ARG A 155 18.90 -6.69 6.49
CA ARG A 155 18.03 -5.65 7.06
C ARG A 155 18.81 -4.42 7.49
N ALA A 156 18.30 -3.24 7.12
CA ALA A 156 18.81 -1.93 7.53
C ALA A 156 17.76 -1.15 8.33
N PRO A 157 18.15 -0.18 9.15
CA PRO A 157 17.23 0.83 9.67
C PRO A 157 16.64 1.65 8.52
N TYR A 158 15.33 1.95 8.59
CA TYR A 158 14.68 2.81 7.60
C TYR A 158 15.12 4.27 7.77
N GLY A 159 15.52 4.92 6.67
CA GLY A 159 16.01 6.30 6.68
C GLY A 159 17.54 6.45 6.88
N ASP A 160 18.24 5.37 7.19
CA ASP A 160 19.70 5.41 7.40
C ASP A 160 20.46 4.97 6.13
N LEU A 161 20.74 5.94 5.27
CA LEU A 161 21.46 5.73 4.02
C LEU A 161 22.94 5.32 4.26
N SER A 162 23.53 5.76 5.38
CA SER A 162 24.91 5.41 5.72
C SER A 162 25.05 3.91 6.00
N THR A 163 24.13 3.37 6.78
CA THR A 163 24.06 1.91 7.03
C THR A 163 23.75 1.13 5.75
N VAL A 164 22.88 1.64 4.86
CA VAL A 164 22.61 1.00 3.56
C VAL A 164 23.89 0.88 2.73
N ARG A 165 24.66 1.97 2.60
CA ARG A 165 25.94 1.99 1.85
C ARG A 165 26.95 1.00 2.43
N ALA A 166 27.11 0.99 3.75
CA ALA A 166 28.00 0.05 4.44
C ALA A 166 27.61 -1.42 4.23
N LEU A 167 26.31 -1.73 4.33
CA LEU A 167 25.79 -3.09 4.11
C LEU A 167 25.96 -3.55 2.67
N VAL A 168 25.71 -2.71 1.68
CA VAL A 168 25.90 -3.04 0.26
C VAL A 168 27.36 -3.32 -0.02
N GLN A 169 28.28 -2.50 0.51
CA GLN A 169 29.71 -2.72 0.35
C GLN A 169 30.20 -4.01 1.03
N ALA A 170 29.69 -4.32 2.22
CA ALA A 170 30.08 -5.51 2.98
C ALA A 170 29.44 -6.82 2.49
N ASN A 171 28.37 -6.74 1.68
CA ASN A 171 27.61 -7.92 1.23
C ASN A 171 27.47 -7.92 -0.30
N PRO A 172 28.43 -8.41 -1.05
CA PRO A 172 28.41 -8.42 -2.52
C PRO A 172 27.31 -9.31 -3.11
N GLY A 173 26.62 -10.10 -2.28
CA GLY A 173 25.45 -10.87 -2.67
C GLY A 173 24.16 -10.04 -2.75
N ILE A 174 24.14 -8.78 -2.28
CA ILE A 174 22.96 -7.91 -2.42
C ILE A 174 22.76 -7.58 -3.90
N CYS A 175 21.56 -7.84 -4.42
CA CYS A 175 21.20 -7.63 -5.82
C CYS A 175 20.01 -6.68 -6.00
N ALA A 176 19.32 -6.35 -4.92
CA ALA A 176 18.17 -5.45 -4.93
C ALA A 176 17.95 -4.79 -3.56
N ILE A 177 17.25 -3.66 -3.57
CA ILE A 177 16.71 -2.99 -2.37
C ILE A 177 15.18 -2.94 -2.52
N LEU A 178 14.43 -3.42 -1.51
CA LEU A 178 12.98 -3.33 -1.44
C LEU A 178 12.58 -2.35 -0.34
N ALA A 179 11.86 -1.29 -0.70
CA ALA A 179 11.46 -0.22 0.21
C ALA A 179 10.02 0.23 -0.01
N GLU A 180 9.35 0.64 1.04
CA GLU A 180 8.13 1.44 0.98
C GLU A 180 8.52 2.92 0.88
N PRO A 181 7.92 3.75 0.00
CA PRO A 181 8.17 5.20 0.00
C PRO A 181 7.70 5.89 1.29
N LEU A 182 6.68 5.33 1.91
CA LEU A 182 6.17 5.67 3.23
C LEU A 182 5.77 4.37 3.92
N GLN A 183 6.39 4.04 5.05
CA GLN A 183 6.04 2.83 5.80
C GLN A 183 4.66 2.94 6.43
N GLY A 184 3.71 2.12 5.97
CA GLY A 184 2.33 2.16 6.45
C GLY A 184 2.16 1.53 7.82
N GLU A 185 2.45 0.24 7.94
CA GLU A 185 2.34 -0.52 9.19
C GLU A 185 3.39 -0.10 10.22
N GLY A 186 4.53 0.43 9.76
CA GLY A 186 5.59 0.99 10.60
C GLY A 186 5.26 2.33 11.26
N GLY A 187 3.99 2.81 11.16
CA GLY A 187 3.52 4.00 11.86
C GLY A 187 3.40 5.24 10.97
N VAL A 188 3.02 5.06 9.72
CA VAL A 188 2.86 6.15 8.73
C VAL A 188 4.10 7.03 8.71
N ARG A 189 5.26 6.42 8.40
CA ARG A 189 6.56 7.11 8.39
C ARG A 189 7.00 7.39 6.96
N PRO A 190 6.91 8.64 6.48
CA PRO A 190 7.51 9.05 5.21
C PRO A 190 9.02 8.80 5.21
N ALA A 191 9.58 8.44 4.05
CA ALA A 191 11.02 8.42 3.87
C ALA A 191 11.61 9.82 4.17
N PRO A 192 12.70 9.91 4.91
CA PRO A 192 13.40 11.19 5.08
C PRO A 192 13.79 11.79 3.73
N GLU A 193 13.89 13.11 3.68
CA GLU A 193 14.33 13.82 2.47
C GLU A 193 15.67 13.27 1.95
N GLY A 194 15.76 13.06 0.64
CA GLY A 194 16.96 12.50 0.00
C GLY A 194 17.17 11.00 0.18
N PHE A 195 16.42 10.30 1.04
CA PHE A 195 16.65 8.89 1.29
C PHE A 195 16.37 8.01 0.07
N LEU A 196 15.21 8.15 -0.58
CA LEU A 196 14.86 7.35 -1.77
C LEU A 196 15.77 7.68 -2.96
N THR A 197 16.14 8.93 -3.15
CA THR A 197 17.14 9.34 -4.15
C THR A 197 18.49 8.69 -3.86
N GLY A 198 18.93 8.71 -2.61
CA GLY A 198 20.15 8.03 -2.19
C GLY A 198 20.11 6.52 -2.37
N LEU A 199 18.94 5.86 -2.19
CA LEU A 199 18.78 4.45 -2.54
C LEU A 199 18.96 4.21 -4.04
N ARG A 200 18.42 5.11 -4.90
CA ARG A 200 18.61 5.01 -6.35
C ARG A 200 20.10 5.14 -6.72
N GLU A 201 20.79 6.13 -6.15
CA GLU A 201 22.23 6.30 -6.37
C GLU A 201 23.05 5.05 -5.97
N VAL A 202 22.73 4.45 -4.82
CA VAL A 202 23.37 3.19 -4.37
C VAL A 202 23.08 2.07 -5.35
N CYS A 203 21.83 1.93 -5.81
CA CYS A 203 21.46 0.90 -6.76
C CYS A 203 22.20 1.08 -8.09
N ASP A 204 22.30 2.31 -8.61
CA ASP A 204 22.99 2.62 -9.86
C ASP A 204 24.49 2.33 -9.75
N ALA A 205 25.13 2.74 -8.67
CA ALA A 205 26.56 2.53 -8.43
C ALA A 205 26.96 1.04 -8.34
N HIS A 206 26.06 0.19 -7.84
CA HIS A 206 26.33 -1.25 -7.64
C HIS A 206 25.54 -2.16 -8.59
N GLY A 207 24.74 -1.60 -9.50
CA GLY A 207 23.91 -2.36 -10.43
C GLY A 207 22.84 -3.21 -9.72
N LEU A 208 22.24 -2.67 -8.66
CA LEU A 208 21.15 -3.28 -7.91
C LEU A 208 19.80 -2.85 -8.48
N LEU A 209 18.77 -3.64 -8.28
CA LEU A 209 17.41 -3.20 -8.55
C LEU A 209 16.86 -2.36 -7.38
N LEU A 210 16.29 -1.19 -7.68
CA LEU A 210 15.45 -0.46 -6.75
C LEU A 210 14.00 -0.91 -6.94
N MET A 211 13.44 -1.57 -5.92
CA MET A 211 12.08 -2.06 -5.92
C MET A 211 11.26 -1.26 -4.90
N LEU A 212 10.20 -0.59 -5.36
CA LEU A 212 9.32 0.17 -4.48
C LEU A 212 8.00 -0.58 -4.25
N ASP A 213 7.71 -0.83 -2.98
CA ASP A 213 6.42 -1.34 -2.55
C ASP A 213 5.44 -0.16 -2.38
N GLU A 214 4.63 0.06 -3.39
CA GLU A 214 3.56 1.06 -3.38
C GLU A 214 2.15 0.43 -3.24
N VAL A 215 2.08 -0.73 -2.63
CA VAL A 215 0.82 -1.41 -2.33
C VAL A 215 -0.11 -0.53 -1.47
N GLN A 216 0.44 0.28 -0.57
CA GLN A 216 -0.35 1.19 0.26
C GLN A 216 -0.24 2.66 -0.17
N THR A 217 0.88 3.08 -0.71
CA THR A 217 1.17 4.48 -1.09
C THR A 217 0.71 4.85 -2.49
N GLY A 218 0.58 3.87 -3.37
CA GLY A 218 0.19 4.05 -4.76
C GLY A 218 -1.28 4.38 -4.95
N ILE A 219 -1.66 4.45 -6.22
CA ILE A 219 -3.03 4.69 -6.67
C ILE A 219 -3.63 5.95 -6.01
N GLY A 220 -2.90 7.08 -6.11
CA GLY A 220 -3.38 8.40 -5.70
C GLY A 220 -3.27 8.72 -4.20
N ARG A 221 -2.98 7.73 -3.35
CA ARG A 221 -3.04 7.86 -1.89
C ARG A 221 -2.23 9.02 -1.32
N THR A 222 -1.04 9.26 -1.86
CA THR A 222 -0.08 10.25 -1.36
C THR A 222 -0.15 11.62 -2.05
N GLY A 223 -1.05 11.80 -3.02
CA GLY A 223 -1.19 13.07 -3.75
C GLY A 223 -0.66 13.03 -5.19
N ALA A 224 -0.08 11.92 -5.60
CA ALA A 224 0.28 11.59 -6.99
C ALA A 224 -0.19 10.17 -7.28
N PHE A 225 -0.23 9.72 -8.55
CA PHE A 225 -0.59 8.32 -8.86
C PHE A 225 0.29 7.34 -8.10
N PHE A 226 1.59 7.59 -8.06
CA PHE A 226 2.56 6.84 -7.27
C PHE A 226 3.41 7.80 -6.43
N ALA A 227 3.75 7.39 -5.22
CA ALA A 227 4.49 8.26 -4.30
C ALA A 227 5.85 8.67 -4.86
N TYR A 228 6.55 7.77 -5.56
CA TYR A 228 7.86 8.06 -6.15
C TYR A 228 7.82 9.21 -7.17
N GLN A 229 6.69 9.45 -7.83
CA GLN A 229 6.54 10.54 -8.82
C GLN A 229 6.66 11.94 -8.21
N GLN A 230 6.52 12.05 -6.88
CA GLN A 230 6.73 13.31 -6.16
C GLN A 230 8.21 13.63 -5.96
N ILE A 231 9.12 12.72 -6.32
CA ILE A 231 10.56 12.89 -6.19
C ILE A 231 11.15 13.05 -7.60
N PRO A 232 11.61 14.26 -7.97
CA PRO A 232 12.11 14.51 -9.31
C PRO A 232 13.25 13.55 -9.69
N GLY A 233 13.11 12.91 -10.86
CA GLY A 233 14.13 12.01 -11.40
C GLY A 233 14.21 10.62 -10.80
N LEU A 234 13.45 10.33 -9.72
CA LEU A 234 13.41 8.98 -9.16
C LEU A 234 12.68 8.02 -10.11
N ARG A 235 13.34 6.92 -10.46
CA ARG A 235 12.76 5.82 -11.25
C ARG A 235 13.09 4.49 -10.59
N PRO A 236 12.11 3.73 -10.08
CA PRO A 236 12.33 2.38 -9.62
C PRO A 236 12.50 1.42 -10.82
N ASP A 237 13.14 0.28 -10.58
CA ASP A 237 13.22 -0.82 -11.55
C ASP A 237 12.00 -1.75 -11.46
N VAL A 238 11.39 -1.81 -10.28
CA VAL A 238 10.17 -2.59 -9.99
C VAL A 238 9.24 -1.80 -9.08
N LEU A 239 7.94 -1.88 -9.37
CA LEU A 239 6.88 -1.23 -8.61
C LEU A 239 5.81 -2.26 -8.25
N SER A 240 5.50 -2.43 -6.96
CA SER A 240 4.44 -3.32 -6.48
C SER A 240 3.18 -2.54 -6.15
N LEU A 241 2.04 -2.96 -6.70
CA LEU A 241 0.73 -2.33 -6.54
C LEU A 241 -0.34 -3.35 -6.11
N ALA A 242 -1.33 -2.91 -5.33
CA ALA A 242 -2.55 -3.65 -5.03
C ALA A 242 -3.60 -2.70 -4.39
N LYS A 243 -4.33 -3.15 -3.38
CA LYS A 243 -5.27 -2.36 -2.56
C LYS A 243 -6.14 -1.41 -3.39
N GLY A 244 -5.79 -0.11 -3.42
CA GLY A 244 -6.52 0.92 -4.15
C GLY A 244 -6.73 0.63 -5.65
N LEU A 245 -5.88 -0.20 -6.24
CA LEU A 245 -5.98 -0.58 -7.65
C LEU A 245 -7.32 -1.25 -7.98
N GLY A 246 -7.87 -2.07 -7.07
CA GLY A 246 -9.12 -2.79 -7.28
C GLY A 246 -10.35 -2.17 -6.62
N ASN A 247 -10.18 -1.14 -5.77
CA ASN A 247 -11.25 -0.53 -4.98
C ASN A 247 -12.17 -1.55 -4.28
N GLY A 248 -11.57 -2.59 -3.67
CA GLY A 248 -12.29 -3.68 -2.99
C GLY A 248 -12.22 -5.02 -3.71
N VAL A 249 -11.89 -5.05 -5.00
CA VAL A 249 -11.70 -6.28 -5.77
C VAL A 249 -10.24 -6.75 -5.63
N PRO A 250 -10.00 -8.06 -5.41
CA PRO A 250 -8.64 -8.59 -5.26
C PRO A 250 -7.85 -8.50 -6.58
N ILE A 251 -6.90 -7.59 -6.65
CA ILE A 251 -5.94 -7.47 -7.75
C ILE A 251 -4.63 -6.90 -7.24
N GLY A 252 -3.52 -7.37 -7.79
CA GLY A 252 -2.20 -6.82 -7.64
C GLY A 252 -1.51 -6.71 -8.99
N ALA A 253 -0.57 -5.80 -9.12
CA ALA A 253 0.27 -5.64 -10.29
C ALA A 253 1.72 -5.38 -9.89
N MET A 254 2.66 -6.13 -10.43
CA MET A 254 4.07 -5.81 -10.41
C MET A 254 4.42 -5.17 -11.75
N LEU A 255 4.88 -3.95 -11.73
CA LEU A 255 5.37 -3.25 -12.92
C LEU A 255 6.89 -3.28 -12.93
N ALA A 256 7.48 -3.35 -14.12
CA ALA A 256 8.93 -3.39 -14.28
C ALA A 256 9.38 -2.63 -15.52
N GLY A 257 10.59 -2.04 -15.47
CA GLY A 257 11.27 -1.53 -16.65
C GLY A 257 11.69 -2.66 -17.60
N GLN A 258 11.92 -2.35 -18.87
CA GLN A 258 12.12 -3.32 -19.95
C GLN A 258 13.19 -4.38 -19.64
N SER A 259 14.37 -3.98 -19.18
CA SER A 259 15.46 -4.88 -18.86
C SER A 259 15.14 -5.84 -17.72
N THR A 260 14.40 -5.37 -16.73
CA THR A 260 13.96 -6.15 -15.56
C THR A 260 12.83 -7.09 -15.95
N ALA A 261 11.84 -6.62 -16.70
CA ALA A 261 10.72 -7.42 -17.19
C ALA A 261 11.18 -8.62 -18.03
N ALA A 262 12.22 -8.44 -18.84
CA ALA A 262 12.81 -9.50 -19.69
C ALA A 262 13.38 -10.68 -18.88
N LEU A 263 13.59 -10.56 -17.57
CA LEU A 263 14.05 -11.65 -16.71
C LEU A 263 12.95 -12.71 -16.49
N PHE A 264 11.67 -12.34 -16.61
CA PHE A 264 10.56 -13.28 -16.58
C PHE A 264 10.22 -13.77 -17.99
N GLY A 265 10.64 -14.97 -18.31
CA GLY A 265 10.21 -15.69 -19.50
C GLY A 265 9.12 -16.73 -19.19
N PRO A 266 8.55 -17.39 -20.19
CA PRO A 266 7.54 -18.44 -20.00
C PRO A 266 7.97 -19.51 -18.99
N GLY A 267 7.06 -19.86 -18.07
CA GLY A 267 7.30 -20.87 -17.02
C GLY A 267 8.08 -20.38 -15.79
N LYS A 268 8.61 -19.14 -15.76
CA LYS A 268 9.36 -18.62 -14.60
C LYS A 268 8.47 -18.17 -13.44
N HIS A 269 7.30 -17.63 -13.76
CA HIS A 269 6.30 -17.20 -12.78
C HIS A 269 4.90 -17.30 -13.38
N GLY A 270 3.87 -17.33 -12.52
CA GLY A 270 2.49 -17.43 -12.99
C GLY A 270 1.48 -17.38 -11.86
N THR A 271 0.22 -17.23 -12.25
CA THR A 271 -0.95 -17.21 -11.37
C THR A 271 -2.16 -17.72 -12.14
N THR A 272 -3.08 -18.39 -11.46
CA THR A 272 -4.32 -18.87 -12.08
C THR A 272 -5.31 -17.72 -12.32
N PHE A 273 -5.55 -16.89 -11.31
CA PHE A 273 -6.62 -15.88 -11.33
C PHE A 273 -6.13 -14.46 -11.60
N GLY A 274 -4.83 -14.19 -11.43
CA GLY A 274 -4.30 -12.84 -11.55
C GLY A 274 -4.49 -12.25 -12.94
N GLY A 275 -5.02 -11.02 -13.00
CA GLY A 275 -5.29 -10.32 -14.24
C GLY A 275 -6.47 -10.86 -15.04
N GLY A 276 -7.41 -11.58 -14.41
CA GLY A 276 -8.63 -12.04 -15.09
C GLY A 276 -9.52 -10.89 -15.55
N PRO A 277 -10.45 -11.13 -16.51
CA PRO A 277 -11.27 -10.07 -17.13
C PRO A 277 -12.03 -9.22 -16.10
N LEU A 278 -12.64 -9.83 -15.09
CA LEU A 278 -13.47 -9.14 -14.10
C LEU A 278 -12.67 -8.13 -13.27
N VAL A 279 -11.52 -8.56 -12.74
CA VAL A 279 -10.70 -7.71 -11.86
C VAL A 279 -10.00 -6.61 -12.67
N CYS A 280 -9.62 -6.89 -13.92
CA CYS A 280 -9.04 -5.87 -14.83
C CYS A 280 -10.07 -4.82 -15.23
N ALA A 281 -11.32 -5.19 -15.49
CA ALA A 281 -12.40 -4.24 -15.77
C ALA A 281 -12.65 -3.30 -14.57
N ALA A 282 -12.65 -3.84 -13.34
CA ALA A 282 -12.77 -3.04 -12.13
C ALA A 282 -11.60 -2.06 -11.96
N ALA A 283 -10.36 -2.55 -12.10
CA ALA A 283 -9.15 -1.74 -11.95
C ALA A 283 -9.07 -0.65 -13.03
N GLN A 284 -9.45 -0.96 -14.28
CA GLN A 284 -9.52 0.04 -15.35
C GLN A 284 -10.51 1.16 -14.99
N ALA A 285 -11.71 0.81 -14.49
CA ALA A 285 -12.69 1.79 -14.04
C ALA A 285 -12.19 2.67 -12.88
N VAL A 286 -11.37 2.10 -12.00
CA VAL A 286 -10.69 2.88 -10.94
C VAL A 286 -9.75 3.90 -11.56
N LEU A 287 -8.83 3.49 -12.45
CA LEU A 287 -7.84 4.39 -13.05
C LEU A 287 -8.51 5.47 -13.92
N ASP A 288 -9.51 5.08 -14.71
CA ASP A 288 -10.27 6.01 -15.54
C ASP A 288 -10.95 7.10 -14.68
N THR A 289 -11.60 6.70 -13.58
CA THR A 289 -12.23 7.65 -12.64
C THR A 289 -11.20 8.57 -12.00
N MET A 290 -10.08 8.02 -11.53
CA MET A 290 -9.02 8.79 -10.90
C MET A 290 -8.42 9.85 -11.83
N GLN A 291 -8.26 9.53 -13.12
CA GLN A 291 -7.78 10.49 -14.12
C GLN A 291 -8.84 11.54 -14.44
N GLN A 292 -10.11 11.14 -14.66
CA GLN A 292 -11.19 12.04 -15.00
C GLN A 292 -11.50 13.07 -13.91
N GLU A 293 -11.40 12.67 -12.65
CA GLU A 293 -11.73 13.50 -11.49
C GLU A 293 -10.49 14.12 -10.81
N ASP A 294 -9.29 13.90 -11.36
CA ASP A 294 -8.00 14.36 -10.79
C ASP A 294 -7.88 14.03 -9.28
N LEU A 295 -8.25 12.79 -8.92
CA LEU A 295 -8.29 12.37 -7.53
C LEU A 295 -6.91 12.36 -6.83
N PRO A 296 -5.77 12.11 -7.51
CA PRO A 296 -4.47 12.27 -6.87
C PRO A 296 -4.25 13.69 -6.35
N ALA A 297 -4.50 14.72 -7.17
CA ALA A 297 -4.34 16.10 -6.72
C ALA A 297 -5.37 16.47 -5.64
N HIS A 298 -6.62 15.98 -5.74
CA HIS A 298 -7.63 16.13 -4.70
C HIS A 298 -7.14 15.52 -3.36
N ALA A 299 -6.61 14.31 -3.38
CA ALA A 299 -6.04 13.65 -2.19
C ALA A 299 -4.87 14.43 -1.59
N GLY A 300 -4.05 15.07 -2.43
CA GLY A 300 -3.00 15.99 -2.00
C GLY A 300 -3.56 17.19 -1.22
N ARG A 301 -4.55 17.87 -1.80
CA ARG A 301 -5.21 19.03 -1.19
C ARG A 301 -5.94 18.67 0.12
N MET A 302 -6.76 17.63 0.10
CA MET A 302 -7.51 17.19 1.28
C MET A 302 -6.61 16.66 2.38
N GLY A 303 -5.53 15.98 2.01
CA GLY A 303 -4.53 15.51 2.96
C GLY A 303 -3.76 16.64 3.64
N ALA A 304 -3.41 17.70 2.91
CA ALA A 304 -2.83 18.92 3.48
C ALA A 304 -3.80 19.61 4.45
N LEU A 305 -5.06 19.76 4.04
CA LEU A 305 -6.10 20.33 4.86
C LEU A 305 -6.37 19.51 6.14
N LEU A 306 -6.44 18.19 6.02
CA LEU A 306 -6.62 17.28 7.16
C LEU A 306 -5.48 17.45 8.17
N ARG A 307 -4.21 17.41 7.71
CA ARG A 307 -3.06 17.61 8.60
C ARG A 307 -3.07 18.99 9.25
N GLN A 308 -3.39 20.04 8.50
CA GLN A 308 -3.49 21.40 9.02
C GLN A 308 -4.57 21.51 10.13
N ARG A 309 -5.76 20.96 9.92
CA ARG A 309 -6.85 20.97 10.92
C ARG A 309 -6.50 20.12 12.14
N LEU A 310 -5.90 18.95 11.94
CA LEU A 310 -5.39 18.12 13.04
C LEU A 310 -4.32 18.85 13.83
N GLN A 311 -3.35 19.49 13.19
CA GLN A 311 -2.29 20.25 13.86
C GLN A 311 -2.87 21.42 14.65
N LYS A 312 -3.83 22.15 14.09
CA LYS A 312 -4.51 23.25 14.79
C LYS A 312 -5.29 22.77 16.02
N ARG A 313 -5.92 21.61 15.96
CA ARG A 313 -6.82 21.11 17.00
C ARG A 313 -6.10 20.25 18.06
N LEU A 314 -5.11 19.47 17.63
CA LEU A 314 -4.45 18.46 18.45
C LEU A 314 -2.95 18.69 18.65
N GLY A 315 -2.30 19.60 17.91
CA GLY A 315 -0.86 19.80 17.96
C GLY A 315 -0.32 20.28 19.30
N GLY A 316 -1.18 20.81 20.19
CA GLY A 316 -0.85 21.18 21.57
C GLY A 316 -1.36 20.18 22.62
N HIS A 317 -1.97 19.07 22.20
CA HIS A 317 -2.49 18.07 23.13
C HIS A 317 -1.36 17.25 23.73
N PRO A 318 -1.28 17.04 25.06
CA PRO A 318 -0.15 16.39 25.74
C PRO A 318 0.10 14.95 25.28
N GLU A 319 -0.95 14.25 24.84
CA GLU A 319 -0.84 12.89 24.32
C GLU A 319 -0.39 12.83 22.85
N VAL A 320 -0.30 13.94 22.09
CA VAL A 320 0.07 13.96 20.69
C VAL A 320 1.53 14.40 20.52
N LEU A 321 2.36 13.49 20.08
CA LEU A 321 3.78 13.76 19.84
C LEU A 321 4.04 14.33 18.45
N GLU A 322 3.38 13.77 17.41
CA GLU A 322 3.62 14.15 16.02
C GLU A 322 2.39 13.86 15.15
N ILE A 323 2.13 14.74 14.19
CA ILE A 323 1.16 14.53 13.11
C ILE A 323 1.94 14.58 11.79
N ARG A 324 1.96 13.46 11.06
CA ARG A 324 2.76 13.29 9.84
C ARG A 324 1.98 12.56 8.74
N GLY A 325 2.56 12.51 7.55
CA GLY A 325 1.98 11.77 6.41
C GLY A 325 2.11 12.47 5.08
N MET A 326 1.60 11.83 4.03
CA MET A 326 1.56 12.34 2.65
C MET A 326 0.16 12.12 2.07
N GLY A 327 -0.40 13.13 1.40
CA GLY A 327 -1.77 13.05 0.89
C GLY A 327 -2.76 12.62 1.99
N LEU A 328 -3.65 11.69 1.67
CA LEU A 328 -4.62 11.08 2.59
C LEU A 328 -4.09 9.81 3.28
N MET A 329 -2.81 9.75 3.55
CA MET A 329 -2.18 8.77 4.42
C MET A 329 -1.56 9.52 5.60
N VAL A 330 -2.28 9.58 6.73
CA VAL A 330 -1.95 10.44 7.88
C VAL A 330 -1.81 9.59 9.14
N GLY A 331 -0.76 9.88 9.92
CA GLY A 331 -0.47 9.29 11.22
C GLY A 331 -0.45 10.34 12.32
N ILE A 332 -1.07 10.02 13.46
CA ILE A 332 -0.99 10.79 14.69
C ILE A 332 -0.28 9.93 15.71
N GLU A 333 0.97 10.23 16.01
CA GLU A 333 1.75 9.49 17.01
C GLU A 333 1.39 9.98 18.41
N LEU A 334 1.01 9.06 19.28
CA LEU A 334 0.66 9.32 20.66
C LEU A 334 1.86 9.07 21.58
N ALA A 335 1.87 9.72 22.75
CA ALA A 335 2.88 9.49 23.78
C ALA A 335 2.81 8.06 24.33
N HIS A 336 1.60 7.54 24.51
CA HIS A 336 1.35 6.22 25.07
C HIS A 336 0.48 5.39 24.13
N LYS A 337 0.50 4.06 24.34
CA LYS A 337 -0.41 3.15 23.65
C LYS A 337 -1.85 3.46 24.13
N PRO A 338 -2.75 3.83 23.22
CA PRO A 338 -4.11 4.19 23.62
C PRO A 338 -4.92 2.95 23.97
N GLU A 339 -5.51 2.94 25.15
CA GLU A 339 -6.44 1.89 25.55
C GLU A 339 -7.81 2.10 24.91
N ARG A 340 -8.37 1.05 24.33
CA ARG A 340 -9.73 1.02 23.77
C ARG A 340 -10.08 2.17 22.81
N LEU A 341 -9.10 2.85 22.24
CA LEU A 341 -9.36 4.00 21.36
C LEU A 341 -10.16 3.60 20.12
N VAL A 342 -9.86 2.45 19.53
CA VAL A 342 -10.52 1.96 18.32
C VAL A 342 -11.98 1.59 18.61
N GLU A 343 -12.25 0.97 19.76
CA GLU A 343 -13.61 0.64 20.20
C GLU A 343 -14.42 1.92 20.50
N ARG A 344 -13.82 2.89 21.18
CA ARG A 344 -14.45 4.20 21.46
C ARG A 344 -14.72 4.96 20.16
N ALA A 345 -13.82 4.92 19.19
CA ALA A 345 -14.04 5.50 17.87
C ALA A 345 -15.22 4.84 17.15
N LEU A 346 -15.30 3.51 17.19
CA LEU A 346 -16.43 2.76 16.67
C LEU A 346 -17.76 3.20 17.35
N GLU A 347 -17.77 3.33 18.67
CA GLU A 347 -18.92 3.81 19.44
C GLU A 347 -19.29 5.24 19.04
N ALA A 348 -18.33 6.09 18.69
CA ALA A 348 -18.54 7.45 18.17
C ALA A 348 -18.91 7.50 16.68
N GLY A 349 -18.98 6.37 15.97
CA GLY A 349 -19.28 6.31 14.54
C GLY A 349 -18.12 6.64 13.63
N LEU A 350 -16.88 6.45 14.10
CA LEU A 350 -15.64 6.61 13.32
C LEU A 350 -14.92 5.28 13.16
N LEU A 351 -14.41 5.00 11.97
CA LEU A 351 -13.58 3.83 11.71
C LEU A 351 -12.13 4.29 11.53
N ILE A 352 -11.31 3.95 12.50
CA ILE A 352 -9.87 4.21 12.52
C ILE A 352 -9.12 2.93 12.92
N ASN A 353 -7.80 2.92 12.79
CA ASN A 353 -6.98 1.91 13.47
C ASN A 353 -5.73 2.52 14.11
N VAL A 354 -5.10 1.74 14.97
CA VAL A 354 -3.82 2.07 15.60
C VAL A 354 -2.78 1.09 15.08
N THR A 355 -1.67 1.61 14.57
CA THR A 355 -0.53 0.84 14.08
C THR A 355 0.72 1.21 14.87
N ALA A 356 1.80 0.42 14.76
CA ALA A 356 3.04 0.64 15.52
C ALA A 356 2.77 0.96 17.00
N GLU A 357 1.78 0.26 17.59
CA GLU A 357 1.31 0.34 18.98
C GLU A 357 0.63 1.66 19.39
N LYS A 358 1.07 2.80 18.89
CA LYS A 358 0.65 4.12 19.37
C LYS A 358 0.40 5.17 18.28
N VAL A 359 0.28 4.76 17.02
CA VAL A 359 0.01 5.68 15.91
C VAL A 359 -1.41 5.48 15.39
N ILE A 360 -2.27 6.46 15.59
CA ILE A 360 -3.56 6.51 14.92
C ILE A 360 -3.30 6.69 13.44
N ARG A 361 -3.76 5.73 12.63
CA ARG A 361 -3.59 5.78 11.18
C ARG A 361 -4.91 6.12 10.51
N LEU A 362 -4.87 7.12 9.66
CA LEU A 362 -6.00 7.60 8.87
C LEU A 362 -5.71 7.35 7.39
N LEU A 363 -6.60 6.60 6.74
CA LEU A 363 -6.53 6.21 5.32
C LEU A 363 -7.94 6.37 4.69
N PRO A 364 -8.60 7.54 4.82
CA PRO A 364 -9.95 7.72 4.32
C PRO A 364 -10.01 7.51 2.79
N PRO A 365 -11.18 7.29 2.19
CA PRO A 365 -11.33 7.33 0.74
C PRO A 365 -10.79 8.63 0.13
N LEU A 366 -10.25 8.58 -1.09
CA LEU A 366 -9.65 9.73 -1.77
C LEU A 366 -10.67 10.81 -2.13
N ILE A 367 -11.95 10.44 -2.15
CA ILE A 367 -13.09 11.32 -2.42
C ILE A 367 -13.56 12.12 -1.18
N LEU A 368 -12.87 11.99 -0.03
CA LEU A 368 -13.18 12.71 1.20
C LEU A 368 -13.24 14.22 0.95
N GLN A 369 -14.28 14.88 1.47
CA GLN A 369 -14.49 16.32 1.34
C GLN A 369 -14.20 17.07 2.66
N GLU A 370 -14.20 18.39 2.63
CA GLU A 370 -13.91 19.22 3.80
C GLU A 370 -14.85 18.99 4.97
N ALA A 371 -16.15 18.76 4.69
CA ALA A 371 -17.15 18.52 5.74
C ALA A 371 -16.85 17.22 6.53
N GLU A 372 -16.41 16.16 5.84
CA GLU A 372 -16.02 14.91 6.50
C GLU A 372 -14.69 15.06 7.24
N ILE A 373 -13.77 15.91 6.75
CA ILE A 373 -12.55 16.25 7.49
C ILE A 373 -12.90 16.92 8.81
N ASP A 374 -13.84 17.87 8.82
CA ASP A 374 -14.26 18.52 10.06
C ASP A 374 -14.87 17.54 11.06
N LEU A 375 -15.73 16.63 10.58
CA LEU A 375 -16.31 15.58 11.43
C LEU A 375 -15.23 14.65 12.00
N LEU A 376 -14.27 14.24 11.17
CA LEU A 376 -13.19 13.38 11.58
C LEU A 376 -12.31 14.03 12.64
N VAL A 377 -11.89 15.28 12.42
CA VAL A 377 -11.04 16.04 13.35
C VAL A 377 -11.76 16.30 14.68
N ALA A 378 -13.04 16.69 14.64
CA ALA A 378 -13.84 16.91 15.84
C ALA A 378 -14.01 15.60 16.65
N GLY A 379 -14.32 14.51 15.97
CA GLY A 379 -14.46 13.20 16.61
C GLY A 379 -13.17 12.71 17.26
N LEU A 380 -12.03 12.84 16.57
CA LEU A 380 -10.73 12.45 17.13
C LEU A 380 -10.36 13.31 18.34
N ALA A 381 -10.61 14.62 18.30
CA ALA A 381 -10.37 15.52 19.43
C ALA A 381 -11.20 15.11 20.65
N SER A 382 -12.50 14.88 20.48
CA SER A 382 -13.36 14.41 21.57
C SER A 382 -12.90 13.09 22.20
N LEU A 383 -12.41 12.16 21.35
CA LEU A 383 -11.89 10.86 21.81
C LEU A 383 -10.61 10.98 22.64
N LEU A 384 -9.71 11.90 22.29
CA LEU A 384 -8.47 12.12 23.05
C LEU A 384 -8.73 12.91 24.34
N GLU A 385 -9.56 13.95 24.29
CA GLU A 385 -9.96 14.76 25.48
C GLU A 385 -10.69 13.94 26.55
N SER A 386 -11.49 12.96 26.15
CA SER A 386 -12.21 12.07 27.08
C SER A 386 -11.36 10.92 27.62
N ALA A 387 -10.09 10.80 27.21
CA ALA A 387 -9.14 9.81 27.71
C ALA A 387 -8.21 10.38 28.78
N SER A 388 -8.20 11.71 28.96
CA SER A 388 -7.50 12.45 30.01
C SER A 388 -8.36 12.48 31.26
#